data_3209898e306395caaddf03b208cd9030
#
_entry.id   3209898e306395caaddf03b208cd9030
#
_cell.length_a   1.000
_cell.length_b   1.000
_cell.length_c   1.000
_cell.angle_alpha   90.00
_cell.angle_beta   90.00
_cell.angle_gamma   90.00
#
_symmetry.space_group_name_H-M   'P 1'
#
loop_
_entity.id
_entity.type
_entity.pdbx_description
1 polymer ?
#
loop_
_entity_poly.entity_id
_entity_poly.type
_entity_poly.pdbx_seq_one_letter_code
_entity_poly.pdbx_strand_id
1 'polypeptide(L)'
;MDTLQVVELVFGAILLLLLVALAFLWLRRRYIGQGRLLLFCALRSEADPRWRLGLVRFRGDRLEWFSVVGPGWGPERTWIRHELDLGVPRDIGDKIAGLAEAVAVPTGTEGAELAMQPASYTAIRAWHESSPPGFNVNVA
;
A
#
# COMPACT_ATOMS: atom_id res chain seq x y z
N MET A 1 38.42 -22.39 -18.66
CA MET A 1 38.10 -21.26 -17.80
C MET A 1 38.79 -21.43 -16.48
N ASP A 2 39.56 -20.43 -16.11
CA ASP A 2 40.20 -20.42 -14.80
C ASP A 2 39.15 -20.15 -13.72
N THR A 3 39.39 -20.63 -12.52
CA THR A 3 38.50 -20.46 -11.38
C THR A 3 38.19 -18.98 -11.15
N LEU A 4 39.19 -18.10 -11.37
CA LEU A 4 39.06 -16.68 -11.23
C LEU A 4 38.02 -16.07 -12.20
N GLN A 5 38.08 -16.50 -13.46
CA GLN A 5 37.11 -16.07 -14.49
C GLN A 5 35.68 -16.51 -14.19
N VAL A 6 35.52 -17.71 -13.65
CA VAL A 6 34.21 -18.24 -13.24
C VAL A 6 33.64 -17.39 -12.08
N VAL A 7 34.48 -17.05 -11.09
CA VAL A 7 34.09 -16.20 -9.95
C VAL A 7 33.68 -14.81 -10.41
N GLU A 8 34.43 -14.22 -11.33
CA GLU A 8 34.09 -12.89 -11.89
C GLU A 8 32.78 -12.93 -12.66
N LEU A 9 32.54 -13.97 -13.46
CA LEU A 9 31.29 -14.14 -14.20
C LEU A 9 30.09 -14.32 -13.27
N VAL A 10 30.22 -15.15 -12.24
CA VAL A 10 29.15 -15.38 -11.27
C VAL A 10 28.87 -14.11 -10.48
N PHE A 11 29.90 -13.40 -10.05
CA PHE A 11 29.73 -12.15 -9.32
C PHE A 11 29.07 -11.08 -10.18
N GLY A 12 29.50 -10.94 -11.43
CA GLY A 12 28.90 -10.03 -12.40
C GLY A 12 27.44 -10.35 -12.68
N ALA A 13 27.10 -11.63 -12.81
CA ALA A 13 25.72 -12.06 -13.02
C ALA A 13 24.82 -11.76 -11.82
N ILE A 14 25.31 -11.99 -10.61
CA ILE A 14 24.57 -11.66 -9.38
C ILE A 14 24.35 -10.16 -9.27
N LEU A 15 25.39 -9.36 -9.54
CA LEU A 15 25.29 -7.90 -9.49
C LEU A 15 24.29 -7.40 -10.52
N LEU A 16 24.31 -7.94 -11.74
CA LEU A 16 23.36 -7.58 -12.79
C LEU A 16 21.92 -7.91 -12.39
N LEU A 17 21.68 -9.10 -11.85
CA LEU A 17 20.36 -9.50 -11.36
C LEU A 17 19.86 -8.57 -10.27
N LEU A 18 20.74 -8.17 -9.35
CA LEU A 18 20.41 -7.25 -8.27
C LEU A 18 20.02 -5.89 -8.81
N LEU A 19 20.78 -5.35 -9.77
CA LEU A 19 20.48 -4.08 -10.43
C LEU A 19 19.15 -4.12 -11.18
N VAL A 20 18.87 -5.22 -11.90
CA VAL A 20 17.61 -5.41 -12.61
C VAL A 20 16.45 -5.47 -11.63
N ALA A 21 16.59 -6.18 -10.52
CA ALA A 21 15.56 -6.26 -9.49
C ALA A 21 15.28 -4.88 -8.85
N LEU A 22 16.33 -4.13 -8.53
CA LEU A 22 16.18 -2.78 -7.99
C LEU A 22 15.52 -1.83 -8.99
N ALA A 23 15.93 -1.89 -10.26
CA ALA A 23 15.33 -1.09 -11.33
C ALA A 23 13.86 -1.43 -11.51
N PHE A 24 13.50 -2.72 -11.47
CA PHE A 24 12.12 -3.17 -11.56
C PHE A 24 11.27 -2.63 -10.40
N LEU A 25 11.76 -2.74 -9.16
CA LEU A 25 11.05 -2.21 -8.00
C LEU A 25 10.89 -0.70 -8.07
N TRP A 26 11.92 0.02 -8.53
CA TRP A 26 11.88 1.46 -8.69
C TRP A 26 10.86 1.89 -9.76
N LEU A 27 10.87 1.22 -10.92
CA LEU A 27 9.93 1.47 -12.00
C LEU A 27 8.49 1.14 -11.57
N ARG A 28 8.30 0.03 -10.87
CA ARG A 28 6.99 -0.36 -10.35
C ARG A 28 6.44 0.71 -9.41
N ARG A 29 7.28 1.17 -8.49
CA ARG A 29 6.90 2.23 -7.54
C ARG A 29 6.57 3.54 -8.26
N ARG A 30 7.36 3.90 -9.25
CA ARG A 30 7.13 5.09 -10.05
C ARG A 30 5.86 5.00 -10.89
N TYR A 31 5.62 3.85 -11.48
CA TYR A 31 4.40 3.59 -12.24
C TYR A 31 3.14 3.69 -11.36
N ILE A 32 3.16 3.07 -10.20
CA ILE A 32 2.05 3.13 -9.24
C ILE A 32 1.83 4.57 -8.77
N GLY A 33 2.91 5.29 -8.49
CA GLY A 33 2.86 6.66 -7.99
C GLY A 33 2.32 7.67 -8.98
N GLN A 34 2.79 7.65 -10.19
CA GLN A 34 2.41 8.55 -11.32
C GLN A 34 2.00 9.97 -10.91
N GLY A 35 2.76 10.59 -9.98
CA GLY A 35 2.49 11.93 -9.49
C GLY A 35 1.33 12.04 -8.49
N ARG A 36 0.76 10.94 -8.05
CA ARG A 36 -0.31 10.90 -7.05
C ARG A 36 0.28 10.69 -5.66
N LEU A 37 -0.45 11.17 -4.66
CA LEU A 37 -0.05 10.97 -3.28
C LEU A 37 -0.10 9.49 -2.93
N LEU A 38 1.03 8.97 -2.47
CA LEU A 38 1.16 7.62 -1.96
C LEU A 38 1.35 7.67 -0.44
N LEU A 39 0.58 6.86 0.26
CA LEU A 39 0.68 6.74 1.71
C LEU A 39 1.08 5.31 2.08
N PHE A 40 1.99 5.17 3.04
CA PHE A 40 2.33 3.87 3.59
C PHE A 40 1.21 3.39 4.49
N CYS A 41 0.65 2.23 4.17
CA CYS A 41 -0.38 1.56 4.97
C CYS A 41 -0.12 0.07 4.99
N ALA A 42 -0.22 -0.54 6.15
CA ALA A 42 -0.21 -1.99 6.26
C ALA A 42 -1.65 -2.52 6.21
N LEU A 43 -1.83 -3.67 5.61
CA LEU A 43 -3.14 -4.34 5.50
C LEU A 43 -3.11 -5.64 6.29
N ARG A 44 -4.19 -5.88 7.02
CA ARG A 44 -4.48 -7.15 7.66
C ARG A 44 -5.91 -7.55 7.34
N SER A 45 -6.14 -8.84 7.07
CA SER A 45 -7.47 -9.38 6.84
C SER A 45 -7.73 -10.56 7.77
N GLU A 46 -8.98 -11.03 7.86
CA GLU A 46 -9.30 -12.24 8.62
C GLU A 46 -8.60 -13.47 8.05
N ALA A 47 -8.45 -13.52 6.73
CA ALA A 47 -7.78 -14.64 6.06
C ALA A 47 -6.28 -14.67 6.32
N ASP A 48 -5.65 -13.52 6.53
CA ASP A 48 -4.23 -13.41 6.85
C ASP A 48 -4.05 -12.39 7.99
N PRO A 49 -3.86 -12.85 9.24
CA PRO A 49 -3.74 -11.96 10.39
C PRO A 49 -2.43 -11.19 10.46
N ARG A 50 -1.49 -11.44 9.54
CA ARG A 50 -0.22 -10.71 9.50
C ARG A 50 -0.40 -9.36 8.83
N TRP A 51 0.30 -8.37 9.36
CA TRP A 51 0.36 -7.07 8.75
C TRP A 51 1.26 -7.11 7.50
N ARG A 52 0.72 -6.73 6.36
CA ARG A 52 1.45 -6.64 5.10
C ARG A 52 1.63 -5.18 4.76
N LEU A 53 2.87 -4.72 4.72
CA LEU A 53 3.19 -3.34 4.37
C LEU A 53 2.89 -3.07 2.90
N GLY A 54 2.25 -1.95 2.64
CA GLY A 54 1.88 -1.55 1.29
C GLY A 54 1.78 -0.05 1.12
N LEU A 55 1.27 0.34 -0.02
CA LEU A 55 1.06 1.73 -0.41
C LEU A 55 -0.41 1.92 -0.77
N VAL A 56 -0.97 3.04 -0.34
CA VAL A 56 -2.33 3.45 -0.68
C VAL A 56 -2.27 4.61 -1.65
N ARG A 57 -3.08 4.54 -2.68
CA ARG A 57 -3.23 5.57 -3.69
C ARG A 57 -4.70 5.99 -3.79
N PHE A 58 -4.94 7.29 -3.86
CA PHE A 58 -6.26 7.82 -4.15
C PHE A 58 -6.45 7.91 -5.67
N ARG A 59 -7.54 7.35 -6.17
CA ARG A 59 -7.88 7.41 -7.58
C ARG A 59 -9.36 7.74 -7.75
N GLY A 60 -9.66 9.03 -7.87
CA GLY A 60 -11.04 9.47 -7.96
C GLY A 60 -11.85 9.11 -6.71
N ASP A 61 -12.85 8.26 -6.88
CA ASP A 61 -13.70 7.75 -5.80
C ASP A 61 -13.19 6.43 -5.17
N ARG A 62 -11.97 6.01 -5.52
CA ARG A 62 -11.41 4.73 -5.09
C ARG A 62 -10.16 4.92 -4.25
N LEU A 63 -10.03 4.07 -3.26
CA LEU A 63 -8.82 3.91 -2.47
C LEU A 63 -8.19 2.57 -2.87
N GLU A 64 -6.99 2.63 -3.42
CA GLU A 64 -6.30 1.45 -3.94
C GLU A 64 -5.09 1.11 -3.07
N TRP A 65 -4.99 -0.15 -2.65
CA TRP A 65 -3.85 -0.63 -1.86
C TRP A 65 -2.98 -1.56 -2.70
N PHE A 66 -1.68 -1.28 -2.68
CA PHE A 66 -0.65 -2.05 -3.39
C PHE A 66 0.32 -2.62 -2.37
N SER A 67 0.65 -3.90 -2.50
CA SER A 67 1.73 -4.48 -1.72
C SER A 67 3.08 -3.87 -2.11
N VAL A 68 3.94 -3.59 -1.13
CA VAL A 68 5.31 -3.12 -1.39
C VAL A 68 6.11 -4.19 -2.11
N VAL A 69 5.91 -5.44 -1.72
CA VAL A 69 6.59 -6.59 -2.31
C VAL A 69 5.55 -7.46 -3.01
N GLY A 70 5.60 -7.49 -4.31
CA GLY A 70 4.69 -8.31 -5.09
C GLY A 70 4.92 -8.11 -6.57
N PRO A 71 4.67 -9.15 -7.39
CA PRO A 71 4.92 -9.09 -8.84
C PRO A 71 3.87 -8.31 -9.60
N GLY A 72 2.71 -8.03 -8.99
CA GLY A 72 1.60 -7.37 -9.67
C GLY A 72 1.81 -5.87 -9.86
N TRP A 73 1.23 -5.35 -10.93
CA TRP A 73 1.22 -3.90 -11.24
C TRP A 73 -0.08 -3.23 -10.84
N GLY A 74 -1.12 -4.02 -10.56
CA GLY A 74 -2.42 -3.54 -10.14
C GLY A 74 -2.61 -3.55 -8.63
N PRO A 75 -3.68 -2.90 -8.14
CA PRO A 75 -4.02 -2.93 -6.72
C PRO A 75 -4.47 -4.33 -6.30
N GLU A 76 -4.03 -4.76 -5.12
CA GLU A 76 -4.52 -6.01 -4.52
C GLU A 76 -5.88 -5.82 -3.84
N ARG A 77 -6.15 -4.63 -3.37
CA ARG A 77 -7.42 -4.26 -2.73
C ARG A 77 -7.86 -2.89 -3.21
N THR A 78 -9.15 -2.73 -3.39
CA THR A 78 -9.77 -1.48 -3.79
C THR A 78 -11.03 -1.25 -2.96
N TRP A 79 -11.17 -0.06 -2.42
CA TRP A 79 -12.38 0.37 -1.72
C TRP A 79 -12.99 1.55 -2.47
N ILE A 80 -14.30 1.50 -2.65
CA ILE A 80 -15.03 2.63 -3.20
C ILE A 80 -15.37 3.58 -2.06
N ARG A 81 -15.23 4.90 -2.28
CA ARG A 81 -15.37 5.93 -1.24
C ARG A 81 -16.64 5.78 -0.41
N HIS A 82 -17.78 5.63 -1.07
CA HIS A 82 -19.08 5.57 -0.39
C HIS A 82 -19.36 4.21 0.27
N GLU A 83 -18.62 3.18 -0.09
CA GLU A 83 -18.73 1.85 0.52
C GLU A 83 -17.74 1.64 1.66
N LEU A 84 -16.73 2.49 1.74
CA LEU A 84 -15.71 2.40 2.77
C LEU A 84 -16.30 2.89 4.11
N ASP A 85 -16.26 2.03 5.10
CA ASP A 85 -16.71 2.34 6.45
C ASP A 85 -15.52 2.36 7.40
N LEU A 86 -14.97 3.55 7.62
CA LEU A 86 -13.84 3.72 8.53
C LEU A 86 -14.32 3.64 9.97
N GLY A 87 -13.88 2.59 10.65
CA GLY A 87 -14.16 2.40 12.07
C GLY A 87 -13.32 3.29 12.97
N VAL A 88 -13.44 3.06 14.26
CA VAL A 88 -12.67 3.79 15.27
C VAL A 88 -11.20 3.40 15.19
N PRO A 89 -10.26 4.34 15.06
CA PRO A 89 -8.84 4.04 15.06
C PRO A 89 -8.37 3.52 16.41
N ARG A 90 -7.51 2.51 16.35
CA ARG A 90 -6.91 1.88 17.53
C ARG A 90 -5.40 2.10 17.49
N ASP A 91 -4.82 2.62 18.55
CA ASP A 91 -3.38 2.80 18.63
C ASP A 91 -2.69 1.43 18.78
N ILE A 92 -1.78 1.13 17.87
CA ILE A 92 -0.98 -0.10 17.90
C ILE A 92 0.52 0.16 18.08
N GLY A 93 0.93 1.43 18.20
CA GLY A 93 2.32 1.81 18.44
C GLY A 93 3.27 1.36 17.32
N ASP A 94 4.38 0.75 17.70
CA ASP A 94 5.47 0.37 16.77
C ASP A 94 5.44 -1.13 16.42
N LYS A 95 4.27 -1.77 16.45
CA LYS A 95 4.13 -3.20 16.16
C LYS A 95 4.45 -3.58 14.72
N ILE A 96 4.42 -2.62 13.81
CA ILE A 96 4.69 -2.86 12.39
C ILE A 96 6.01 -2.22 12.02
N ALA A 97 6.94 -3.02 11.49
CA ALA A 97 8.20 -2.50 10.98
C ALA A 97 7.97 -1.51 9.85
N GLY A 98 8.56 -0.34 9.93
CA GLY A 98 8.41 0.73 8.94
C GLY A 98 7.25 1.69 9.21
N LEU A 99 6.41 1.43 10.21
CA LEU A 99 5.33 2.33 10.64
C LEU A 99 5.45 2.61 12.13
N ALA A 100 6.00 3.77 12.48
CA ALA A 100 6.07 4.24 13.86
C ALA A 100 4.75 4.90 14.26
N GLU A 101 4.34 4.71 15.52
CA GLU A 101 3.14 5.30 16.09
C GLU A 101 1.88 5.04 15.25
N ALA A 102 1.76 3.83 14.72
CA ALA A 102 0.68 3.47 13.82
C ALA A 102 -0.67 3.36 14.53
N VAL A 103 -1.72 3.67 13.80
CA VAL A 103 -3.11 3.41 14.21
C VAL A 103 -3.72 2.40 13.25
N ALA A 104 -4.48 1.46 13.79
CA ALA A 104 -5.23 0.48 12.99
C ALA A 104 -6.67 0.92 12.87
N VAL A 105 -7.18 0.91 11.65
CA VAL A 105 -8.54 1.37 11.35
C VAL A 105 -9.29 0.27 10.62
N PRO A 106 -10.42 -0.22 11.16
CA PRO A 106 -11.28 -1.14 10.43
C PRO A 106 -11.87 -0.50 9.17
N THR A 107 -11.98 -1.26 8.10
CA THR A 107 -12.52 -0.78 6.83
C THR A 107 -13.97 -1.20 6.59
N GLY A 108 -14.54 -1.97 7.51
CA GLY A 108 -15.91 -2.47 7.37
C GLY A 108 -16.09 -3.59 6.35
N THR A 109 -15.05 -4.01 5.67
CA THR A 109 -15.12 -5.04 4.64
C THR A 109 -14.29 -6.26 5.04
N GLU A 110 -14.93 -7.42 5.13
CA GLU A 110 -14.28 -8.73 5.37
C GLU A 110 -13.27 -8.75 6.52
N GLY A 111 -13.52 -7.99 7.57
CA GLY A 111 -12.61 -7.92 8.71
C GLY A 111 -11.25 -7.29 8.39
N ALA A 112 -11.13 -6.60 7.26
CA ALA A 112 -9.89 -5.95 6.87
C ALA A 112 -9.63 -4.70 7.71
N GLU A 113 -8.38 -4.55 8.14
CA GLU A 113 -7.91 -3.37 8.85
C GLU A 113 -6.72 -2.76 8.13
N LEU A 114 -6.65 -1.44 8.11
CA LEU A 114 -5.51 -0.68 7.61
C LEU A 114 -4.77 -0.07 8.78
N ALA A 115 -3.45 -0.25 8.82
CA ALA A 115 -2.59 0.40 9.80
C ALA A 115 -1.75 1.47 9.10
N MET A 116 -1.70 2.64 9.69
CA MET A 116 -1.03 3.79 9.10
C MET A 116 -0.59 4.77 10.18
N GLN A 117 0.26 5.71 9.81
CA GLN A 117 0.59 6.82 10.70
C GLN A 117 -0.60 7.76 10.86
N PRO A 118 -0.72 8.49 11.99
CA PRO A 118 -1.85 9.39 12.22
C PRO A 118 -2.07 10.43 11.12
N ALA A 119 -1.00 10.96 10.52
CA ALA A 119 -1.09 11.90 9.41
C ALA A 119 -1.73 11.26 8.17
N SER A 120 -1.41 10.01 7.88
CA SER A 120 -2.01 9.26 6.78
C SER A 120 -3.49 8.97 7.03
N TYR A 121 -3.83 8.63 8.27
CA TYR A 121 -5.23 8.46 8.67
C TYR A 121 -6.05 9.74 8.46
N THR A 122 -5.50 10.88 8.85
CA THR A 122 -6.15 12.17 8.64
C THR A 122 -6.40 12.44 7.15
N ALA A 123 -5.42 12.11 6.30
CA ALA A 123 -5.55 12.27 4.85
C ALA A 123 -6.64 11.36 4.26
N ILE A 124 -6.68 10.10 4.67
CA ILE A 124 -7.70 9.15 4.20
C ILE A 124 -9.09 9.56 4.68
N ARG A 125 -9.21 9.98 5.92
CA ARG A 125 -10.47 10.45 6.47
C ARG A 125 -10.97 11.69 5.74
N ALA A 126 -10.09 12.66 5.50
CA ALA A 126 -10.43 13.86 4.75
C ALA A 126 -10.92 13.52 3.34
N TRP A 127 -10.25 12.62 2.66
CA TRP A 127 -10.68 12.13 1.36
C TRP A 127 -12.03 11.43 1.44
N HIS A 128 -12.24 10.59 2.43
CA HIS A 128 -13.49 9.85 2.62
C HIS A 128 -14.67 10.80 2.87
N GLU A 129 -14.46 11.84 3.63
CA GLU A 129 -15.49 12.83 3.97
C GLU A 129 -15.70 13.90 2.88
N SER A 130 -14.81 13.98 1.89
CA SER A 130 -14.84 15.00 0.83
C SER A 130 -15.70 14.63 -0.38
N SER A 131 -16.71 13.81 -0.21
CA SER A 131 -17.61 13.46 -1.31
C SER A 131 -18.20 14.69 -1.95
N PRO A 132 -18.19 14.81 -3.30
CA PRO A 132 -18.77 15.98 -3.95
C PRO A 132 -20.24 16.17 -3.60
N PRO A 133 -20.70 17.42 -3.46
CA PRO A 133 -22.11 17.68 -3.24
C PRO A 133 -22.95 17.04 -4.36
N GLY A 134 -23.98 16.32 -3.99
CA GLY A 134 -24.85 15.65 -4.95
C GLY A 134 -24.49 14.19 -5.25
N PHE A 135 -23.32 13.74 -4.83
CA PHE A 135 -22.95 12.33 -5.02
C PHE A 135 -23.76 11.37 -4.16
N ASN A 136 -24.23 11.86 -3.02
CA ASN A 136 -25.11 11.12 -2.12
C ASN A 136 -26.59 11.48 -2.31
N VAL A 137 -26.88 12.31 -3.27
CA VAL A 137 -28.26 12.64 -3.61
C VAL A 137 -28.78 11.57 -4.56
N ASN A 138 -28.84 10.36 -4.08
CA ASN A 138 -29.78 9.40 -4.61
C ASN A 138 -31.16 9.80 -4.12
N VAL A 139 -31.56 10.90 -4.57
CA VAL A 139 -32.94 11.20 -4.47
C VAL A 139 -33.61 10.42 -5.57
N ALA A 140 -34.13 9.34 -5.16
CA ALA A 140 -35.11 8.70 -5.99
C ALA A 140 -36.19 9.73 -6.33
#